data_3830db789eeb4167f819c05c274f2af0
#
_entry.id   3830db789eeb4167f819c05c274f2af0
#
_cell.length_a   1.000
_cell.length_b   1.000
_cell.length_c   1.000
_cell.angle_alpha   90.00
_cell.angle_beta   90.00
_cell.angle_gamma   90.00
#
_symmetry.space_group_name_H-M   'P 1'
#
loop_
_entity.id
_entity.type
_entity.pdbx_description
1 polymer ?
#
loop_
_entity_poly.entity_id
_entity_poly.type
_entity_poly.pdbx_seq_one_letter_code
_entity_poly.pdbx_strand_id
1 'polypeptide(L)'
;MSVDKLFTKENLDGCLKELAKEFRKRNGTKVSAEIILIGGASVLINYGFREMTYDVDAIIQSSGVMKDAVNAVRDRFGLPVGWLNTDFVSTSSYTPRLAEYSKYYKTFSNVLQVRTVSAEYLVAMKLMAGRQYKNDLSDIVGVLIEQEGRGDALTLDRIKKAITELYDYYDRIPENSRKFIEAIYEKGDLQVFYRQCRELERENRDVLLEFREDYPDVLNEDNLADILRMARKKQNQKQ
;
A
#
# COMPACT_ATOMS: atom_id res chain seq x y z
N MET A 1 22.04 -13.73 4.65
CA MET A 1 21.15 -12.94 3.78
C MET A 1 19.75 -13.51 3.90
N SER A 2 18.85 -12.84 4.58
CA SER A 2 17.42 -13.20 4.61
C SER A 2 16.90 -12.94 3.21
N VAL A 3 16.45 -13.98 2.51
CA VAL A 3 15.71 -13.83 1.26
C VAL A 3 14.41 -13.13 1.65
N ASP A 4 14.24 -11.87 1.23
CA ASP A 4 12.99 -11.14 1.45
C ASP A 4 11.86 -11.94 0.80
N LYS A 5 11.01 -12.53 1.64
CA LYS A 5 9.94 -13.41 1.18
C LYS A 5 8.85 -12.52 0.61
N LEU A 6 8.67 -12.57 -0.69
CA LEU A 6 7.66 -11.81 -1.41
C LEU A 6 6.28 -12.42 -1.20
N PHE A 7 5.27 -11.56 -0.99
CA PHE A 7 3.88 -11.98 -0.93
C PHE A 7 3.25 -11.89 -2.31
N THR A 8 2.74 -13.00 -2.80
CA THR A 8 1.78 -13.09 -3.91
C THR A 8 0.37 -13.27 -3.35
N LYS A 9 -0.64 -13.13 -4.18
CA LYS A 9 -2.03 -13.31 -3.75
C LYS A 9 -2.26 -14.69 -3.12
N GLU A 10 -1.68 -15.73 -3.71
CA GLU A 10 -1.86 -17.13 -3.27
C GLU A 10 -1.20 -17.38 -1.91
N ASN A 11 0.06 -16.96 -1.73
CA ASN A 11 0.76 -17.19 -0.48
C ASN A 11 0.26 -16.30 0.65
N LEU A 12 -0.20 -15.07 0.35
CA LEU A 12 -0.82 -14.17 1.33
C LEU A 12 -2.11 -14.78 1.89
N ASP A 13 -2.99 -15.34 1.04
CA ASP A 13 -4.18 -16.06 1.48
C ASP A 13 -3.81 -17.26 2.39
N GLY A 14 -2.74 -17.96 2.07
CA GLY A 14 -2.19 -19.03 2.89
C GLY A 14 -1.75 -18.56 4.28
N CYS A 15 -1.01 -17.44 4.34
CA CYS A 15 -0.58 -16.84 5.59
C CYS A 15 -1.76 -16.37 6.45
N LEU A 16 -2.76 -15.70 5.84
CA LEU A 16 -3.97 -15.23 6.53
C LEU A 16 -4.81 -16.40 7.04
N LYS A 17 -4.89 -17.51 6.31
CA LYS A 17 -5.57 -18.73 6.74
C LYS A 17 -4.89 -19.35 7.97
N GLU A 18 -3.56 -19.45 7.97
CA GLU A 18 -2.83 -19.96 9.14
C GLU A 18 -2.90 -18.99 10.33
N LEU A 19 -2.87 -17.67 10.07
CA LEU A 19 -3.09 -16.67 11.11
C LEU A 19 -4.45 -16.85 11.80
N ALA A 20 -5.50 -17.07 11.02
CA ALA A 20 -6.83 -17.33 11.56
C ALA A 20 -6.89 -18.61 12.40
N LYS A 21 -6.18 -19.68 11.99
CA LYS A 21 -6.10 -20.92 12.77
C LYS A 21 -5.36 -20.70 14.09
N GLU A 22 -4.21 -19.99 14.07
CA GLU A 22 -3.45 -19.69 15.27
C GLU A 22 -4.21 -18.76 16.23
N PHE A 23 -4.92 -17.77 15.69
CA PHE A 23 -5.78 -16.88 16.47
C PHE A 23 -6.93 -17.68 17.13
N ARG A 24 -7.62 -18.51 16.36
CA ARG A 24 -8.70 -19.38 16.86
C ARG A 24 -8.22 -20.34 17.95
N LYS A 25 -7.01 -20.92 17.79
CA LYS A 25 -6.42 -21.82 18.78
C LYS A 25 -6.23 -21.15 20.14
N ARG A 26 -5.90 -19.85 20.15
CA ARG A 26 -5.63 -19.08 21.36
C ARG A 26 -6.90 -18.47 22.00
N ASN A 27 -7.88 -18.10 21.17
CA ASN A 27 -9.08 -17.37 21.60
C ASN A 27 -10.38 -18.18 21.54
N GLY A 28 -10.35 -19.38 20.96
CA GLY A 28 -11.55 -20.16 20.68
C GLY A 28 -12.34 -19.61 19.48
N THR A 29 -13.59 -20.05 19.37
CA THR A 29 -14.46 -19.73 18.22
C THR A 29 -15.41 -18.55 18.45
N LYS A 30 -15.51 -18.08 19.69
CA LYS A 30 -16.45 -17.01 20.09
C LYS A 30 -15.87 -15.61 19.92
N VAL A 31 -14.55 -15.49 19.78
CA VAL A 31 -13.86 -14.23 19.60
C VAL A 31 -13.45 -14.07 18.14
N SER A 32 -13.87 -12.99 17.51
CA SER A 32 -13.49 -12.64 16.14
C SER A 32 -12.47 -11.51 16.12
N ALA A 33 -11.74 -11.44 15.02
CA ALA A 33 -10.86 -10.33 14.69
C ALA A 33 -11.16 -9.81 13.29
N GLU A 34 -10.87 -8.54 13.06
CA GLU A 34 -10.93 -7.94 11.75
C GLU A 34 -9.56 -7.39 11.36
N ILE A 35 -9.17 -7.63 10.11
CA ILE A 35 -7.97 -7.06 9.48
C ILE A 35 -8.40 -6.34 8.22
N ILE A 36 -8.00 -5.07 8.09
CA ILE A 36 -8.22 -4.28 6.89
C ILE A 36 -6.87 -4.11 6.22
N LEU A 37 -6.66 -4.82 5.11
CA LEU A 37 -5.47 -4.70 4.30
C LEU A 37 -5.43 -3.33 3.60
N ILE A 38 -4.28 -2.70 3.64
CA ILE A 38 -4.06 -1.38 3.04
C ILE A 38 -2.85 -1.42 2.10
N GLY A 39 -2.52 -0.30 1.48
CA GLY A 39 -1.30 -0.16 0.68
C GLY A 39 -1.15 -1.23 -0.40
N GLY A 40 0.06 -1.78 -0.48
CA GLY A 40 0.42 -2.80 -1.46
C GLY A 40 -0.37 -4.09 -1.36
N ALA A 41 -0.68 -4.54 -0.14
CA ALA A 41 -1.46 -5.75 0.09
C ALA A 41 -2.91 -5.62 -0.40
N SER A 42 -3.54 -4.44 -0.21
CA SER A 42 -4.87 -4.16 -0.75
C SER A 42 -4.87 -4.16 -2.29
N VAL A 43 -3.85 -3.58 -2.92
CA VAL A 43 -3.69 -3.62 -4.39
C VAL A 43 -3.53 -5.06 -4.87
N LEU A 44 -2.62 -5.82 -4.26
CA LEU A 44 -2.32 -7.22 -4.61
C LEU A 44 -3.57 -8.12 -4.59
N ILE A 45 -4.42 -7.95 -3.58
CA ILE A 45 -5.64 -8.76 -3.44
C ILE A 45 -6.70 -8.38 -4.46
N ASN A 46 -6.87 -7.10 -4.76
CA ASN A 46 -8.00 -6.60 -5.55
C ASN A 46 -7.71 -6.49 -7.05
N TYR A 47 -6.44 -6.38 -7.47
CA TYR A 47 -6.06 -6.00 -8.83
C TYR A 47 -5.01 -6.94 -9.41
N GLY A 48 -5.11 -7.20 -10.72
CA GLY A 48 -4.24 -8.14 -11.43
C GLY A 48 -2.90 -7.56 -11.88
N PHE A 49 -2.76 -6.25 -11.93
CA PHE A 49 -1.54 -5.59 -12.40
C PHE A 49 -0.37 -5.65 -11.41
N ARG A 50 -0.64 -5.99 -10.14
CA ARG A 50 0.38 -6.13 -9.10
C ARG A 50 0.55 -7.60 -8.72
N GLU A 51 1.75 -8.13 -8.94
CA GLU A 51 2.06 -9.54 -8.73
C GLU A 51 2.54 -9.84 -7.30
N MET A 52 3.14 -8.82 -6.62
CA MET A 52 3.78 -9.04 -5.32
C MET A 52 3.83 -7.78 -4.43
N THR A 53 4.00 -8.02 -3.13
CA THR A 53 4.38 -7.00 -2.15
C THR A 53 5.41 -7.57 -1.16
N TYR A 54 6.22 -6.70 -0.54
CA TYR A 54 7.24 -7.09 0.44
C TYR A 54 6.70 -7.18 1.86
N ASP A 55 5.68 -6.41 2.17
CA ASP A 55 5.05 -6.26 3.47
C ASP A 55 3.53 -6.26 3.36
N VAL A 56 2.89 -6.50 4.48
CA VAL A 56 1.43 -6.50 4.60
C VAL A 56 1.04 -5.46 5.64
N ASP A 57 0.83 -4.24 5.18
CA ASP A 57 0.29 -3.17 6.03
C ASP A 57 -1.20 -3.39 6.28
N ALA A 58 -1.63 -3.25 7.54
CA ALA A 58 -3.02 -3.47 7.91
C ALA A 58 -3.46 -2.61 9.10
N ILE A 59 -4.76 -2.33 9.16
CA ILE A 59 -5.45 -1.92 10.37
C ILE A 59 -5.96 -3.19 11.04
N ILE A 60 -5.55 -3.45 12.28
CA ILE A 60 -5.88 -4.68 13.01
C ILE A 60 -6.79 -4.34 14.18
N GLN A 61 -8.01 -4.85 14.14
CA GLN A 61 -8.98 -4.77 15.23
C GLN A 61 -9.13 -6.15 15.85
N SER A 62 -8.46 -6.38 16.99
CA SER A 62 -8.43 -7.70 17.63
C SER A 62 -8.10 -7.64 19.11
N SER A 63 -8.24 -8.80 19.79
CA SER A 63 -7.73 -9.01 21.15
C SER A 63 -6.20 -9.11 21.18
N GLY A 64 -5.60 -8.99 22.38
CA GLY A 64 -4.15 -8.96 22.60
C GLY A 64 -3.37 -10.17 22.08
N VAL A 65 -4.01 -11.31 21.82
CA VAL A 65 -3.33 -12.53 21.33
C VAL A 65 -3.01 -12.51 19.82
N MET A 66 -3.45 -11.50 19.09
CA MET A 66 -3.17 -11.38 17.65
C MET A 66 -1.67 -11.30 17.39
N LYS A 67 -0.92 -10.57 18.19
CA LYS A 67 0.54 -10.46 18.08
C LYS A 67 1.23 -11.81 18.18
N ASP A 68 0.79 -12.67 19.11
CA ASP A 68 1.35 -14.01 19.28
C ASP A 68 0.99 -14.92 18.10
N ALA A 69 -0.23 -14.77 17.54
CA ALA A 69 -0.63 -15.50 16.35
C ALA A 69 0.20 -15.09 15.12
N VAL A 70 0.46 -13.78 14.93
CA VAL A 70 1.33 -13.25 13.86
C VAL A 70 2.75 -13.80 14.00
N ASN A 71 3.32 -13.80 15.20
CA ASN A 71 4.65 -14.36 15.46
C ASN A 71 4.71 -15.87 15.17
N ALA A 72 3.69 -16.65 15.58
CA ALA A 72 3.65 -18.09 15.30
C ALA A 72 3.59 -18.41 13.80
N VAL A 73 2.87 -17.59 13.01
CA VAL A 73 2.85 -17.72 11.55
C VAL A 73 4.20 -17.34 10.94
N ARG A 74 4.81 -16.26 11.43
CA ARG A 74 6.17 -15.86 11.02
C ARG A 74 7.14 -17.02 11.18
N ASP A 75 7.19 -17.61 12.37
CA ASP A 75 8.14 -18.67 12.71
C ASP A 75 7.89 -19.94 11.89
N ARG A 76 6.62 -20.30 11.65
CA ARG A 76 6.24 -21.47 10.85
C ARG A 76 6.63 -21.35 9.38
N PHE A 77 6.45 -20.16 8.78
CA PHE A 77 6.71 -19.95 7.36
C PHE A 77 8.05 -19.26 7.06
N GLY A 78 8.85 -18.93 8.10
CA GLY A 78 10.10 -18.20 7.96
C GLY A 78 9.89 -16.83 7.33
N LEU A 79 8.82 -16.10 7.75
CA LEU A 79 8.53 -14.77 7.26
C LEU A 79 9.39 -13.72 7.96
N PRO A 80 9.60 -12.54 7.37
CA PRO A 80 10.33 -11.47 8.03
C PRO A 80 9.59 -10.97 9.29
N VAL A 81 10.34 -10.37 10.20
CA VAL A 81 9.76 -9.64 11.34
C VAL A 81 8.89 -8.51 10.79
N GLY A 82 7.69 -8.35 11.31
CA GLY A 82 6.76 -7.32 10.83
C GLY A 82 6.10 -7.66 9.48
N TRP A 83 6.10 -8.92 9.03
CA TRP A 83 5.44 -9.33 7.79
C TRP A 83 4.00 -8.86 7.68
N LEU A 84 3.28 -8.83 8.78
CA LEU A 84 1.99 -8.18 8.98
C LEU A 84 2.19 -7.13 10.06
N ASN A 85 2.02 -5.88 9.72
CA ASN A 85 2.35 -4.76 10.59
C ASN A 85 1.26 -3.69 10.58
N THR A 86 1.35 -2.77 11.53
CA THR A 86 0.47 -1.60 11.67
C THR A 86 1.25 -0.30 11.54
N ASP A 87 2.46 -0.31 10.99
CA ASP A 87 3.37 0.85 10.92
C ASP A 87 2.78 2.01 10.13
N PHE A 88 1.90 1.67 9.18
CA PHE A 88 1.11 2.64 8.43
C PHE A 88 0.35 3.63 9.34
N VAL A 89 -0.07 3.23 10.53
CA VAL A 89 -0.83 4.08 11.48
C VAL A 89 -0.05 5.32 11.90
N SER A 90 1.27 5.29 11.82
CA SER A 90 2.15 6.43 12.11
C SER A 90 2.38 7.38 10.92
N THR A 91 1.89 7.05 9.74
CA THR A 91 2.11 7.84 8.52
C THR A 91 1.06 8.94 8.33
N SER A 92 1.41 9.98 7.55
CA SER A 92 0.49 11.08 7.20
C SER A 92 -0.73 10.64 6.37
N SER A 93 -0.65 9.49 5.71
CA SER A 93 -1.74 8.92 4.91
C SER A 93 -2.75 8.11 5.74
N TYR A 94 -2.46 7.85 7.02
CA TYR A 94 -3.40 7.20 7.92
C TYR A 94 -4.54 8.14 8.38
N THR A 95 -5.73 7.58 8.42
CA THR A 95 -6.88 8.12 9.13
C THR A 95 -7.76 6.96 9.61
N PRO A 96 -8.36 7.02 10.82
CA PRO A 96 -9.28 5.99 11.31
C PRO A 96 -10.49 5.77 10.38
N ARG A 97 -10.88 6.78 9.61
CA ARG A 97 -11.99 6.72 8.63
C ARG A 97 -11.76 5.67 7.54
N LEU A 98 -10.52 5.27 7.26
CA LEU A 98 -10.21 4.21 6.27
C LEU A 98 -10.94 2.89 6.56
N ALA A 99 -11.19 2.59 7.84
CA ALA A 99 -11.92 1.40 8.23
C ALA A 99 -13.37 1.42 7.71
N GLU A 100 -14.03 2.58 7.74
CA GLU A 100 -15.41 2.76 7.27
C GLU A 100 -15.54 2.53 5.77
N TYR A 101 -14.51 2.88 5.00
CA TYR A 101 -14.47 2.79 3.55
C TYR A 101 -13.76 1.52 3.04
N SER A 102 -13.80 0.47 3.83
CA SER A 102 -13.29 -0.85 3.46
C SER A 102 -14.43 -1.77 3.04
N LYS A 103 -14.13 -2.73 2.17
CA LYS A 103 -15.06 -3.76 1.71
C LYS A 103 -14.58 -5.16 2.11
N TYR A 104 -15.56 -6.03 2.31
CA TYR A 104 -15.31 -7.42 2.65
C TYR A 104 -14.50 -8.12 1.55
N TYR A 105 -13.48 -8.84 1.96
CA TYR A 105 -12.72 -9.72 1.09
C TYR A 105 -13.05 -11.19 1.39
N LYS A 106 -12.72 -11.67 2.60
CA LYS A 106 -12.85 -13.08 2.95
C LYS A 106 -12.87 -13.29 4.47
N THR A 107 -13.52 -14.34 4.93
CA THR A 107 -13.43 -14.80 6.32
C THR A 107 -12.66 -16.11 6.39
N PHE A 108 -11.63 -16.17 7.25
CA PHE A 108 -10.82 -17.34 7.48
C PHE A 108 -11.15 -18.00 8.81
N SER A 109 -11.28 -19.34 8.82
CA SER A 109 -11.55 -20.17 10.01
C SER A 109 -12.74 -19.71 10.86
N ASN A 110 -13.68 -18.96 10.29
CA ASN A 110 -14.86 -18.35 10.93
C ASN A 110 -14.54 -17.40 12.10
N VAL A 111 -13.31 -16.90 12.22
CA VAL A 111 -12.88 -16.01 13.29
C VAL A 111 -12.11 -14.78 12.82
N LEU A 112 -11.53 -14.81 11.63
CA LEU A 112 -10.76 -13.69 11.07
C LEU A 112 -11.44 -13.16 9.83
N GLN A 113 -12.07 -11.99 9.96
CA GLN A 113 -12.61 -11.25 8.82
C GLN A 113 -11.52 -10.38 8.21
N VAL A 114 -11.30 -10.52 6.91
CA VAL A 114 -10.37 -9.69 6.16
C VAL A 114 -11.15 -8.78 5.22
N ARG A 115 -10.77 -7.53 5.20
CA ARG A 115 -11.32 -6.46 4.36
C ARG A 115 -10.21 -5.78 3.59
N THR A 116 -10.54 -5.03 2.57
CA THR A 116 -9.61 -4.22 1.79
C THR A 116 -10.19 -2.82 1.59
N VAL A 117 -9.37 -1.80 1.43
CA VAL A 117 -9.84 -0.44 1.18
C VAL A 117 -10.50 -0.35 -0.21
N SER A 118 -11.62 0.36 -0.32
CA SER A 118 -12.30 0.61 -1.61
C SER A 118 -11.43 1.43 -2.56
N ALA A 119 -11.66 1.30 -3.87
CA ALA A 119 -10.78 1.81 -4.91
C ALA A 119 -10.48 3.31 -4.79
N GLU A 120 -11.50 4.14 -4.68
CA GLU A 120 -11.38 5.60 -4.58
C GLU A 120 -10.62 6.05 -3.33
N TYR A 121 -10.82 5.35 -2.20
CA TYR A 121 -10.13 5.65 -0.94
C TYR A 121 -8.70 5.12 -0.93
N LEU A 122 -8.43 4.01 -1.62
CA LEU A 122 -7.08 3.51 -1.85
C LEU A 122 -6.26 4.50 -2.69
N VAL A 123 -6.87 5.05 -3.75
CA VAL A 123 -6.26 6.12 -4.56
C VAL A 123 -6.03 7.37 -3.72
N ALA A 124 -7.02 7.82 -2.94
CA ALA A 124 -6.90 8.99 -2.06
C ALA A 124 -5.75 8.83 -1.05
N MET A 125 -5.65 7.65 -0.41
CA MET A 125 -4.57 7.32 0.53
C MET A 125 -3.18 7.38 -0.14
N LYS A 126 -3.05 6.84 -1.36
CA LYS A 126 -1.79 6.87 -2.11
C LYS A 126 -1.42 8.27 -2.59
N LEU A 127 -2.41 9.09 -2.98
CA LEU A 127 -2.20 10.51 -3.28
C LEU A 127 -1.72 11.29 -2.06
N MET A 128 -2.25 10.98 -0.87
CA MET A 128 -1.80 11.60 0.38
C MET A 128 -0.36 11.20 0.73
N ALA A 129 0.04 9.94 0.50
CA ALA A 129 1.40 9.48 0.69
C ALA A 129 2.38 10.14 -0.29
N GLY A 130 2.00 10.27 -1.57
CA GLY A 130 2.73 11.00 -2.62
C GLY A 130 4.16 10.54 -2.89
N ARG A 131 4.52 9.30 -2.55
CA ARG A 131 5.89 8.79 -2.63
C ARG A 131 6.25 8.38 -4.06
N GLN A 132 7.36 8.93 -4.57
CA GLN A 132 7.82 8.69 -5.94
C GLN A 132 8.85 7.55 -6.08
N TYR A 133 9.22 6.89 -5.00
CA TYR A 133 10.19 5.80 -4.92
C TYR A 133 9.59 4.44 -4.53
N LYS A 134 8.33 4.44 -4.10
CA LYS A 134 7.49 3.25 -3.94
C LYS A 134 6.57 3.13 -5.17
N ASN A 135 5.67 2.17 -5.18
CA ASN A 135 4.77 1.98 -6.32
C ASN A 135 3.48 2.81 -6.21
N ASP A 136 3.48 3.96 -5.50
CA ASP A 136 2.24 4.69 -5.23
C ASP A 136 1.63 5.29 -6.48
N LEU A 137 2.44 5.87 -7.36
CA LEU A 137 1.95 6.49 -8.60
C LEU A 137 1.45 5.44 -9.60
N SER A 138 2.23 4.38 -9.82
CA SER A 138 1.82 3.29 -10.72
C SER A 138 0.63 2.52 -10.18
N ASP A 139 0.53 2.32 -8.86
CA ASP A 139 -0.65 1.70 -8.25
C ASP A 139 -1.91 2.55 -8.46
N ILE A 140 -1.83 3.88 -8.33
CA ILE A 140 -2.96 4.77 -8.63
C ILE A 140 -3.44 4.55 -10.06
N VAL A 141 -2.54 4.66 -11.03
CA VAL A 141 -2.91 4.53 -12.45
C VAL A 141 -3.41 3.11 -12.77
N GLY A 142 -2.78 2.08 -12.21
CA GLY A 142 -3.23 0.70 -12.38
C GLY A 142 -4.64 0.46 -11.84
N VAL A 143 -4.97 1.05 -10.69
CA VAL A 143 -6.34 1.01 -10.14
C VAL A 143 -7.33 1.69 -11.07
N LEU A 144 -6.99 2.86 -11.63
CA LEU A 144 -7.86 3.57 -12.59
C LEU A 144 -8.12 2.71 -13.83
N ILE A 145 -7.08 2.11 -14.42
CA ILE A 145 -7.18 1.23 -15.59
C ILE A 145 -8.12 0.05 -15.31
N GLU A 146 -7.90 -0.66 -14.20
CA GLU A 146 -8.73 -1.84 -13.91
C GLU A 146 -10.17 -1.48 -13.53
N GLN A 147 -10.41 -0.36 -12.86
CA GLN A 147 -11.77 0.09 -12.56
C GLN A 147 -12.52 0.49 -13.84
N GLU A 148 -11.85 1.14 -14.79
CA GLU A 148 -12.40 1.41 -16.12
C GLU A 148 -12.74 0.10 -16.85
N GLY A 149 -11.82 -0.85 -16.87
CA GLY A 149 -12.03 -2.18 -17.48
C GLY A 149 -13.16 -3.00 -16.85
N ARG A 150 -13.48 -2.75 -15.58
CA ARG A 150 -14.60 -3.38 -14.85
C ARG A 150 -15.94 -2.65 -15.06
N GLY A 151 -15.95 -1.54 -15.80
CA GLY A 151 -17.15 -0.71 -15.99
C GLY A 151 -17.52 0.18 -14.79
N ASP A 152 -16.62 0.33 -13.82
CA ASP A 152 -16.77 1.20 -12.64
C ASP A 152 -15.64 2.26 -12.62
N ALA A 153 -15.52 3.02 -13.71
CA ALA A 153 -14.51 4.06 -13.85
C ALA A 153 -14.56 5.07 -12.70
N LEU A 154 -13.41 5.32 -12.09
CA LEU A 154 -13.28 6.36 -11.08
C LEU A 154 -13.19 7.72 -11.77
N THR A 155 -14.14 8.61 -11.51
CA THR A 155 -14.06 9.99 -11.95
C THR A 155 -13.18 10.82 -11.01
N LEU A 156 -12.65 11.95 -11.50
CA LEU A 156 -11.91 12.88 -10.66
C LEU A 156 -12.75 13.37 -9.48
N ASP A 157 -14.04 13.58 -9.67
CA ASP A 157 -14.96 14.02 -8.60
C ASP A 157 -15.14 12.93 -7.52
N ARG A 158 -15.23 11.64 -7.89
CA ARG A 158 -15.23 10.53 -6.91
C ARG A 158 -13.95 10.52 -6.08
N ILE A 159 -12.81 10.74 -6.71
CA ILE A 159 -11.50 10.79 -6.01
C ILE A 159 -11.43 12.02 -5.10
N LYS A 160 -11.83 13.21 -5.57
CA LYS A 160 -11.89 14.44 -4.75
C LYS A 160 -12.81 14.26 -3.55
N LYS A 161 -13.95 13.61 -3.74
CA LYS A 161 -14.88 13.28 -2.66
C LYS A 161 -14.22 12.35 -1.65
N ALA A 162 -13.59 11.26 -2.08
CA ALA A 162 -12.89 10.32 -1.20
C ALA A 162 -11.77 11.00 -0.40
N ILE A 163 -11.00 11.90 -1.02
CA ILE A 163 -10.00 12.71 -0.33
C ILE A 163 -10.63 13.58 0.76
N THR A 164 -11.74 14.25 0.45
CA THR A 164 -12.44 15.10 1.41
C THR A 164 -13.03 14.28 2.58
N GLU A 165 -13.58 13.11 2.30
CA GLU A 165 -14.11 12.20 3.32
C GLU A 165 -13.03 11.65 4.25
N LEU A 166 -11.81 11.39 3.73
CA LEU A 166 -10.70 10.91 4.55
C LEU A 166 -9.96 12.03 5.28
N TYR A 167 -9.75 13.20 4.63
CA TYR A 167 -8.79 14.21 5.06
C TYR A 167 -9.38 15.61 5.19
N ASP A 168 -10.72 15.73 5.21
CA ASP A 168 -11.54 16.95 5.40
C ASP A 168 -11.60 17.89 4.19
N TYR A 169 -10.52 18.06 3.41
CA TYR A 169 -10.50 18.91 2.22
C TYR A 169 -9.47 18.46 1.19
N TYR A 170 -9.74 18.76 -0.10
CA TYR A 170 -8.91 18.31 -1.22
C TYR A 170 -7.47 18.81 -1.16
N ASP A 171 -7.27 20.05 -0.69
CA ASP A 171 -5.94 20.68 -0.61
C ASP A 171 -5.05 20.09 0.50
N ARG A 172 -5.58 19.16 1.29
CA ARG A 172 -4.80 18.44 2.30
C ARG A 172 -3.73 17.54 1.70
N ILE A 173 -3.98 16.98 0.52
CA ILE A 173 -2.99 16.17 -0.18
C ILE A 173 -1.89 17.04 -0.79
N PRO A 174 -0.65 16.51 -0.96
CA PRO A 174 0.47 17.27 -1.53
C PRO A 174 0.14 17.87 -2.90
N GLU A 175 0.62 19.08 -3.18
CA GLU A 175 0.38 19.79 -4.45
C GLU A 175 0.81 18.95 -5.67
N ASN A 176 1.96 18.26 -5.58
CA ASN A 176 2.42 17.40 -6.66
C ASN A 176 1.45 16.23 -6.93
N SER A 177 0.82 15.69 -5.90
CA SER A 177 -0.20 14.64 -6.04
C SER A 177 -1.48 15.17 -6.68
N ARG A 178 -1.89 16.41 -6.36
CA ARG A 178 -3.02 17.08 -7.02
C ARG A 178 -2.76 17.29 -8.50
N LYS A 179 -1.61 17.88 -8.83
CA LYS A 179 -1.18 18.08 -10.23
C LYS A 179 -1.09 16.77 -11.00
N PHE A 180 -0.61 15.71 -10.35
CA PHE A 180 -0.51 14.39 -10.96
C PHE A 180 -1.88 13.82 -11.33
N ILE A 181 -2.83 13.80 -10.40
CA ILE A 181 -4.15 13.23 -10.67
C ILE A 181 -4.95 14.08 -11.67
N GLU A 182 -4.85 15.40 -11.60
CA GLU A 182 -5.50 16.32 -12.54
C GLU A 182 -4.94 16.14 -13.97
N ALA A 183 -3.63 16.00 -14.12
CA ALA A 183 -2.99 15.75 -15.41
C ALA A 183 -3.41 14.41 -16.05
N ILE A 184 -3.65 13.38 -15.25
CA ILE A 184 -4.19 12.08 -15.73
C ILE A 184 -5.54 12.29 -16.39
N TYR A 185 -6.45 13.02 -15.76
CA TYR A 185 -7.80 13.24 -16.30
C TYR A 185 -7.84 14.25 -17.45
N GLU A 186 -6.90 15.19 -17.50
CA GLU A 186 -6.76 16.12 -18.60
C GLU A 186 -6.24 15.46 -19.89
N LYS A 187 -5.21 14.60 -19.77
CA LYS A 187 -4.54 13.98 -20.92
C LYS A 187 -5.14 12.63 -21.34
N GLY A 188 -5.76 11.89 -20.44
CA GLY A 188 -6.59 10.73 -20.72
C GLY A 188 -5.89 9.42 -21.08
N ASP A 189 -4.58 9.37 -21.35
CA ASP A 189 -3.88 8.13 -21.72
C ASP A 189 -3.31 7.41 -20.48
N LEU A 190 -4.16 6.63 -19.81
CA LEU A 190 -3.78 5.88 -18.61
C LEU A 190 -2.62 4.90 -18.84
N GLN A 191 -2.54 4.28 -20.03
CA GLN A 191 -1.49 3.29 -20.31
C GLN A 191 -0.11 3.94 -20.45
N VAL A 192 -0.06 5.13 -21.04
CA VAL A 192 1.18 5.93 -21.10
C VAL A 192 1.59 6.37 -19.71
N PHE A 193 0.66 6.91 -18.90
CA PHE A 193 0.94 7.30 -17.52
C PHE A 193 1.44 6.13 -16.68
N TYR A 194 0.83 4.95 -16.81
CA TYR A 194 1.24 3.75 -16.08
C TYR A 194 2.71 3.40 -16.36
N ARG A 195 3.09 3.34 -17.64
CA ARG A 195 4.48 3.03 -18.03
C ARG A 195 5.46 4.08 -17.51
N GLN A 196 5.14 5.37 -17.65
CA GLN A 196 5.97 6.46 -17.17
C GLN A 196 6.16 6.42 -15.64
N CYS A 197 5.08 6.14 -14.89
CA CYS A 197 5.16 5.99 -13.43
C CYS A 197 6.05 4.82 -13.03
N ARG A 198 5.90 3.66 -13.67
CA ARG A 198 6.72 2.47 -13.42
C ARG A 198 8.20 2.71 -13.67
N GLU A 199 8.52 3.41 -14.75
CA GLU A 199 9.90 3.76 -15.09
C GLU A 199 10.48 4.74 -14.07
N LEU A 200 9.78 5.82 -13.77
CA LEU A 200 10.17 6.81 -12.77
C LEU A 200 10.41 6.18 -11.39
N GLU A 201 9.52 5.31 -10.93
CA GLU A 201 9.63 4.63 -9.65
C GLU A 201 10.82 3.66 -9.61
N ARG A 202 11.14 3.01 -10.74
CA ARG A 202 12.32 2.16 -10.88
C ARG A 202 13.60 2.99 -10.79
N GLU A 203 13.72 4.04 -11.59
CA GLU A 203 14.88 4.93 -11.59
C GLU A 203 15.13 5.53 -10.19
N ASN A 204 14.06 5.95 -9.52
CA ASN A 204 14.22 6.48 -8.16
C ASN A 204 14.70 5.43 -7.16
N ARG A 205 14.24 4.17 -7.27
CA ARG A 205 14.74 3.08 -6.43
C ARG A 205 16.21 2.81 -6.70
N ASP A 206 16.62 2.77 -7.97
CA ASP A 206 18.00 2.52 -8.36
C ASP A 206 18.92 3.62 -7.78
N VAL A 207 18.54 4.88 -7.89
CA VAL A 207 19.27 6.01 -7.27
C VAL A 207 19.38 5.87 -5.74
N LEU A 208 18.31 5.44 -5.07
CA LEU A 208 18.35 5.25 -3.61
C LEU A 208 19.20 4.04 -3.20
N LEU A 209 19.23 2.98 -4.00
CA LEU A 209 20.08 1.81 -3.77
C LEU A 209 21.57 2.18 -3.91
N GLU A 210 21.94 2.87 -4.99
CA GLU A 210 23.31 3.38 -5.18
C GLU A 210 23.72 4.31 -4.03
N PHE A 211 22.82 5.23 -3.63
CA PHE A 211 23.10 6.14 -2.52
C PHE A 211 23.30 5.37 -1.20
N ARG A 212 22.52 4.32 -0.96
CA ARG A 212 22.62 3.49 0.24
C ARG A 212 23.92 2.69 0.29
N GLU A 213 24.42 2.24 -0.86
CA GLU A 213 25.72 1.55 -0.96
C GLU A 213 26.86 2.50 -0.61
N ASP A 214 26.81 3.76 -1.09
CA ASP A 214 27.82 4.78 -0.79
C ASP A 214 27.71 5.32 0.65
N TYR A 215 26.49 5.37 1.21
CA TYR A 215 26.17 5.97 2.52
C TYR A 215 25.19 5.08 3.32
N PRO A 216 25.65 3.94 3.89
CA PRO A 216 24.75 2.89 4.44
C PRO A 216 23.82 3.35 5.56
N ASP A 217 24.21 4.32 6.38
CA ASP A 217 23.46 4.73 7.59
C ASP A 217 22.78 6.10 7.46
N VAL A 218 22.76 6.69 6.25
CA VAL A 218 22.25 8.05 6.04
C VAL A 218 20.78 8.05 5.62
N LEU A 219 20.32 7.02 4.90
CA LEU A 219 18.95 6.93 4.40
C LEU A 219 17.95 6.61 5.51
N ASN A 220 16.95 7.49 5.65
CA ASN A 220 15.77 7.28 6.49
C ASN A 220 14.53 7.83 5.78
N GLU A 221 13.34 7.50 6.27
CA GLU A 221 12.07 7.90 5.61
C GLU A 221 11.92 9.42 5.47
N ASP A 222 12.48 10.21 6.38
CA ASP A 222 12.35 11.67 6.38
C ASP A 222 13.19 12.36 5.30
N ASN A 223 14.32 11.74 4.87
CA ASN A 223 15.26 12.36 3.93
C ASN A 223 15.25 11.79 2.51
N LEU A 224 14.52 10.70 2.26
CA LEU A 224 14.46 10.03 0.95
C LEU A 224 14.04 10.99 -0.19
N ALA A 225 13.04 11.82 0.04
CA ALA A 225 12.54 12.75 -0.97
C ALA A 225 13.58 13.84 -1.30
N ASP A 226 14.32 14.33 -0.30
CA ASP A 226 15.36 15.34 -0.48
C ASP A 226 16.57 14.79 -1.21
N ILE A 227 16.97 13.57 -0.89
CA ILE A 227 18.08 12.88 -1.57
C ILE A 227 17.75 12.66 -3.05
N LEU A 228 16.56 12.18 -3.36
CA LEU A 228 16.10 12.04 -4.76
C LEU A 228 16.13 13.38 -5.51
N ARG A 229 15.64 14.44 -4.86
CA ARG A 229 15.65 15.78 -5.45
C ARG A 229 17.08 16.27 -5.73
N MET A 230 18.03 16.04 -4.83
CA MET A 230 19.44 16.41 -4.99
C MET A 230 20.12 15.58 -6.09
N ALA A 231 19.88 14.28 -6.14
CA ALA A 231 20.44 13.40 -7.16
C ALA A 231 19.99 13.81 -8.57
N ARG A 232 18.71 14.10 -8.76
CA ARG A 232 18.17 14.58 -10.04
C ARG A 232 18.74 15.93 -10.47
N LYS A 233 18.93 16.88 -9.54
CA LYS A 233 19.58 18.15 -9.85
C LYS A 233 21.01 17.96 -10.37
N LYS A 234 21.78 17.03 -9.79
CA LYS A 234 23.13 16.71 -10.25
C LYS A 234 23.17 16.05 -11.62
N GLN A 235 22.19 15.20 -11.95
CA GLN A 235 22.06 14.58 -13.28
C GLN A 235 21.73 15.62 -14.36
N ASN A 236 20.80 16.54 -14.09
CA ASN A 236 20.42 17.60 -15.03
C ASN A 236 21.52 18.66 -15.26
N GLN A 237 22.50 18.77 -14.35
CA GLN A 237 23.64 19.70 -14.52
C GLN A 237 24.80 19.07 -15.31
N LYS A 238 24.76 17.76 -15.57
CA LYS A 238 25.77 17.01 -16.33
C LYS A 238 25.39 16.78 -17.81
N GLN A 239 24.16 17.14 -18.18
CA GLN A 239 23.66 17.16 -19.56
C GLN A 239 23.70 18.61 -20.10
#